data_cb3dbe354303ee5ba527a4f29e97c51d
#
_entry.id   cb3dbe354303ee5ba527a4f29e97c51d
#
_cell.length_a   1.000
_cell.length_b   1.000
_cell.length_c   1.000
_cell.angle_alpha   90.00
_cell.angle_beta   90.00
_cell.angle_gamma   90.00
#
_symmetry.space_group_name_H-M   'P 1'
#
loop_
_entity.id
_entity.type
_entity.pdbx_description
1 polymer ?
#
loop_
_entity_poly.entity_id
_entity_poly.type
_entity_poly.pdbx_seq_one_letter_code
_entity_poly.pdbx_strand_id
1 'polypeptide(L)'
;MKKKLLAITMAAVMVAGFMTGCGSRGTSDNGNNTGSSTDADGTGSDNAGSGADAGETSLSGSISLAGSTSMEKLCEALSESFMEKYPDIHVTVEYTGSGAGLESLAAGSVDIGNSSRSLKPEEVETGSVENVVAIDGIAVITDKENTVKDLTAEDLAKIYKGEITNWSELKGKDEAIVVIGREAGSGTRGAFEELMQVEDACAYAQELDTTGAVLAKVASTPGAIGYVSLDVVDDTVSSVALNGVDATEENILAGDYLLSRPFVMATRGEISEQNE
;
A
#
# COMPACT_ATOMS: atom_id res chain seq x y z
N MET A 1 -1.98 29.52 38.82
CA MET A 1 -1.18 30.76 38.74
C MET A 1 0.19 30.46 38.16
N LYS A 2 0.62 31.32 37.25
CA LYS A 2 1.91 31.38 36.54
C LYS A 2 2.06 30.45 35.31
N LYS A 3 1.59 30.98 34.16
CA LYS A 3 2.00 30.66 32.80
C LYS A 3 3.47 31.02 32.61
N LYS A 4 4.29 30.10 32.07
CA LYS A 4 5.60 30.45 31.50
C LYS A 4 5.52 30.27 29.99
N LEU A 5 5.45 31.35 29.26
CA LEU A 5 5.78 31.46 27.85
C LEU A 5 7.27 31.19 27.69
N LEU A 6 7.63 30.29 26.78
CA LEU A 6 8.99 30.17 26.26
C LEU A 6 8.96 30.51 24.77
N ALA A 7 9.50 31.68 24.45
CA ALA A 7 9.73 32.14 23.09
C ALA A 7 11.01 31.48 22.57
N ILE A 8 10.93 30.77 21.42
CA ILE A 8 12.10 30.28 20.71
C ILE A 8 12.26 31.12 19.45
N THR A 9 13.34 31.89 19.44
CA THR A 9 13.80 32.73 18.34
C THR A 9 14.36 31.86 17.19
N MET A 10 13.80 32.07 16.01
CA MET A 10 14.31 31.57 14.74
C MET A 10 15.55 32.36 14.32
N ALA A 11 16.67 31.71 14.12
CA ALA A 11 17.86 32.26 13.47
C ALA A 11 17.87 31.80 12.00
N ALA A 12 17.61 32.75 11.10
CA ALA A 12 17.78 32.57 9.65
C ALA A 12 19.27 32.74 9.31
N VAL A 13 19.85 31.73 8.66
CA VAL A 13 21.16 31.84 7.99
C VAL A 13 20.93 31.86 6.49
N MET A 14 21.10 33.07 5.91
CA MET A 14 21.23 33.24 4.46
C MET A 14 22.69 32.99 4.07
N VAL A 15 22.90 32.06 3.14
CA VAL A 15 24.16 31.95 2.40
C VAL A 15 23.88 32.35 0.96
N ALA A 16 24.36 33.53 0.60
CA ALA A 16 24.48 34.01 -0.77
C ALA A 16 25.81 33.51 -1.34
N GLY A 17 25.77 32.81 -2.45
CA GLY A 17 26.94 32.39 -3.21
C GLY A 17 26.79 32.77 -4.67
N PHE A 18 27.70 33.59 -5.12
CA PHE A 18 27.78 34.33 -6.36
C PHE A 18 27.99 33.49 -7.61
N MET A 19 27.37 33.94 -8.70
CA MET A 19 27.60 33.64 -10.12
C MET A 19 28.86 34.31 -10.67
N THR A 20 29.58 33.63 -11.54
CA THR A 20 30.30 34.14 -12.72
C THR A 20 30.71 32.94 -13.53
N GLY A 21 30.64 32.87 -14.83
CA GLY A 21 30.41 33.76 -15.91
C GLY A 21 30.77 33.07 -17.24
N CYS A 22 30.36 33.70 -18.32
CA CYS A 22 30.91 33.73 -19.70
C CYS A 22 31.25 32.39 -20.37
N GLY A 23 30.78 32.02 -21.53
CA GLY A 23 30.51 32.79 -22.74
C GLY A 23 31.34 32.18 -23.89
N SER A 24 30.73 31.75 -24.96
CA SER A 24 31.31 32.02 -26.29
C SER A 24 30.38 31.60 -27.43
N ARG A 25 30.24 32.51 -28.35
CA ARG A 25 29.57 32.42 -29.64
C ARG A 25 30.34 31.51 -30.61
N GLY A 26 29.57 30.87 -31.49
CA GLY A 26 30.09 30.33 -32.74
C GLY A 26 28.96 30.27 -33.77
N THR A 27 28.93 31.32 -34.59
CA THR A 27 28.18 31.47 -35.83
C THR A 27 28.86 30.72 -36.98
N SER A 28 28.06 30.23 -37.93
CA SER A 28 28.23 30.22 -39.40
C SER A 28 27.48 29.01 -39.97
N ASP A 29 26.63 29.05 -40.82
CA ASP A 29 26.24 29.79 -42.02
C ASP A 29 26.01 28.77 -43.13
N ASN A 30 24.87 28.89 -43.78
CA ASN A 30 24.62 28.81 -45.21
C ASN A 30 24.65 27.46 -45.96
N GLY A 31 23.55 27.21 -46.69
CA GLY A 31 23.48 26.19 -47.74
C GLY A 31 22.10 26.00 -48.32
N ASN A 32 21.64 27.02 -49.01
CA ASN A 32 20.47 27.02 -49.90
C ASN A 32 20.62 26.01 -51.05
N ASN A 33 19.62 25.23 -51.39
CA ASN A 33 19.39 24.89 -52.80
C ASN A 33 17.91 24.61 -53.12
N THR A 34 17.43 25.42 -54.02
CA THR A 34 16.16 25.44 -54.74
C THR A 34 16.14 24.44 -55.91
N GLY A 35 14.91 23.99 -56.26
CA GLY A 35 14.62 23.36 -57.56
C GLY A 35 13.37 22.53 -57.49
N SER A 36 12.25 23.06 -57.73
CA SER A 36 11.44 23.30 -58.93
C SER A 36 10.81 22.05 -59.55
N SER A 37 9.48 22.04 -59.38
CA SER A 37 8.37 21.65 -60.27
C SER A 37 8.54 20.56 -61.33
N THR A 38 7.55 19.67 -61.42
CA THR A 38 6.59 19.63 -62.57
C THR A 38 5.42 18.67 -62.32
N ASP A 39 4.28 19.10 -62.80
CA ASP A 39 3.00 18.42 -62.87
C ASP A 39 2.99 17.16 -63.74
N ALA A 40 2.04 16.23 -63.43
CA ALA A 40 1.12 15.64 -64.40
C ALA A 40 0.18 14.62 -63.76
N ASP A 41 -1.07 14.96 -63.64
CA ASP A 41 -2.32 14.35 -64.13
C ASP A 41 -2.32 12.84 -64.43
N GLY A 42 -3.35 12.14 -63.87
CA GLY A 42 -3.66 10.76 -64.17
C GLY A 42 -4.80 10.17 -63.34
N THR A 43 -6.00 10.44 -63.77
CA THR A 43 -7.29 9.83 -63.44
C THR A 43 -7.27 8.33 -63.19
N GLY A 44 -8.12 7.85 -62.21
CA GLY A 44 -8.85 6.62 -62.43
C GLY A 44 -9.15 5.74 -61.24
N SER A 45 -10.36 5.87 -60.79
CA SER A 45 -11.30 4.78 -60.50
C SER A 45 -11.18 3.94 -59.23
N ASP A 46 -12.17 4.17 -58.40
CA ASP A 46 -12.99 3.25 -57.62
C ASP A 46 -12.43 1.86 -57.24
N ASN A 47 -12.23 1.68 -55.92
CA ASN A 47 -12.78 0.49 -55.30
C ASN A 47 -13.17 0.78 -53.85
N ALA A 48 -14.46 0.74 -53.61
CA ALA A 48 -15.05 0.67 -52.28
C ALA A 48 -14.68 -0.67 -51.66
N GLY A 49 -13.93 -0.60 -50.59
CA GLY A 49 -13.65 -1.70 -49.69
C GLY A 49 -13.76 -1.16 -48.26
N SER A 50 -14.99 -0.97 -47.81
CA SER A 50 -15.28 -0.68 -46.41
C SER A 50 -14.96 -1.93 -45.60
N GLY A 51 -13.74 -2.01 -45.09
CA GLY A 51 -13.38 -2.80 -43.95
C GLY A 51 -12.98 -1.79 -42.89
N ALA A 52 -13.91 -1.36 -42.08
CA ALA A 52 -13.59 -0.75 -40.81
C ALA A 52 -13.05 -1.86 -39.91
N ASP A 53 -11.77 -2.17 -40.10
CA ASP A 53 -10.96 -2.73 -39.04
C ASP A 53 -10.86 -1.59 -38.02
N ALA A 54 -11.69 -1.68 -36.97
CA ALA A 54 -11.50 -0.89 -35.78
C ALA A 54 -10.15 -1.38 -35.22
N GLY A 55 -9.08 -0.74 -35.65
CA GLY A 55 -7.75 -0.95 -35.12
C GLY A 55 -7.87 -0.82 -33.59
N GLU A 56 -7.72 -1.94 -32.89
CA GLU A 56 -7.44 -1.92 -31.48
C GLU A 56 -6.25 -0.98 -31.31
N THR A 57 -6.52 0.22 -30.81
CA THR A 57 -5.44 1.11 -30.39
C THR A 57 -4.72 0.36 -29.29
N SER A 58 -3.54 -0.21 -29.60
CA SER A 58 -2.72 -0.87 -28.59
C SER A 58 -2.44 0.14 -27.50
N LEU A 59 -2.99 -0.11 -26.32
CA LEU A 59 -2.71 0.70 -25.13
C LEU A 59 -1.26 0.50 -24.78
N SER A 60 -0.52 1.60 -24.61
CA SER A 60 0.90 1.57 -24.23
C SER A 60 1.20 2.66 -23.20
N GLY A 61 2.17 2.40 -22.34
CA GLY A 61 2.56 3.35 -21.29
C GLY A 61 3.07 2.69 -20.03
N SER A 62 2.98 3.40 -18.93
CA SER A 62 3.36 2.89 -17.61
C SER A 62 2.31 3.23 -16.56
N ILE A 63 2.10 2.34 -15.61
CA ILE A 63 1.27 2.53 -14.42
C ILE A 63 2.15 2.30 -13.20
N SER A 64 2.16 3.27 -12.29
CA SER A 64 2.94 3.22 -11.06
C SER A 64 2.02 3.07 -9.84
N LEU A 65 2.32 2.10 -9.00
CA LEU A 65 1.60 1.84 -7.76
C LEU A 65 2.55 1.97 -6.57
N ALA A 66 2.07 2.46 -5.44
CA ALA A 66 2.80 2.40 -4.18
C ALA A 66 1.87 2.14 -3.00
N GLY A 67 2.35 1.48 -1.95
CA GLY A 67 1.58 1.38 -0.71
C GLY A 67 1.75 0.08 0.07
N SER A 68 0.63 -0.50 0.44
CA SER A 68 0.51 -1.57 1.41
C SER A 68 1.38 -2.79 1.12
N THR A 69 2.21 -3.18 2.08
CA THR A 69 3.00 -4.43 2.04
C THR A 69 2.14 -5.69 2.22
N SER A 70 0.90 -5.56 2.72
CA SER A 70 -0.05 -6.68 2.81
C SER A 70 -0.74 -6.98 1.49
N MET A 71 -0.63 -6.08 0.50
CA MET A 71 -1.20 -6.27 -0.84
C MET A 71 -0.17 -6.81 -1.85
N GLU A 72 1.04 -7.14 -1.41
CA GLU A 72 2.15 -7.54 -2.29
C GLU A 72 1.73 -8.65 -3.25
N LYS A 73 1.27 -9.81 -2.74
CA LYS A 73 0.86 -10.94 -3.58
C LYS A 73 -0.30 -10.60 -4.53
N LEU A 74 -1.28 -9.82 -4.05
CA LEU A 74 -2.40 -9.38 -4.87
C LEU A 74 -1.93 -8.46 -6.00
N CYS A 75 -1.11 -7.46 -5.68
CA CYS A 75 -0.59 -6.51 -6.66
C CYS A 75 0.32 -7.19 -7.68
N GLU A 76 1.17 -8.12 -7.27
CA GLU A 76 2.01 -8.91 -8.18
C GLU A 76 1.16 -9.71 -9.17
N ALA A 77 0.17 -10.46 -8.67
CA ALA A 77 -0.72 -11.28 -9.51
C ALA A 77 -1.54 -10.41 -10.49
N LEU A 78 -2.08 -9.28 -10.03
CA LEU A 78 -2.83 -8.35 -10.87
C LEU A 78 -1.94 -7.69 -11.92
N SER A 79 -0.74 -7.25 -11.54
CA SER A 79 0.21 -6.60 -12.45
C SER A 79 0.69 -7.57 -13.53
N GLU A 80 1.01 -8.81 -13.16
CA GLU A 80 1.43 -9.86 -14.10
C GLU A 80 0.31 -10.15 -15.10
N SER A 81 -0.91 -10.40 -14.63
CA SER A 81 -2.08 -10.68 -15.46
C SER A 81 -2.43 -9.51 -16.39
N PHE A 82 -2.28 -8.26 -15.87
CA PHE A 82 -2.54 -7.05 -16.66
C PHE A 82 -1.51 -6.87 -17.77
N MET A 83 -0.21 -7.03 -17.48
CA MET A 83 0.87 -6.94 -18.48
C MET A 83 0.83 -8.10 -19.49
N GLU A 84 0.35 -9.30 -19.10
CA GLU A 84 0.09 -10.38 -20.05
C GLU A 84 -0.98 -9.99 -21.07
N LYS A 85 -2.04 -9.32 -20.61
CA LYS A 85 -3.14 -8.86 -21.46
C LYS A 85 -2.76 -7.63 -22.30
N TYR A 86 -1.94 -6.73 -21.74
CA TYR A 86 -1.51 -5.48 -22.37
C TYR A 86 0.02 -5.35 -22.37
N PRO A 87 0.71 -6.05 -23.28
CA PRO A 87 2.18 -6.22 -23.22
C PRO A 87 2.96 -4.91 -23.46
N ASP A 88 2.32 -3.88 -24.02
CA ASP A 88 2.93 -2.56 -24.23
C ASP A 88 2.76 -1.61 -23.03
N ILE A 89 2.11 -2.08 -21.93
CA ILE A 89 1.99 -1.36 -20.66
C ILE A 89 2.97 -1.95 -19.65
N HIS A 90 3.72 -1.08 -18.98
CA HIS A 90 4.62 -1.46 -17.90
C HIS A 90 4.04 -1.07 -16.56
N VAL A 91 3.84 -2.05 -15.66
CA VAL A 91 3.34 -1.83 -14.30
C VAL A 91 4.49 -1.93 -13.30
N THR A 92 4.62 -0.95 -12.41
CA THR A 92 5.58 -0.95 -11.31
C THR A 92 4.87 -0.82 -9.97
N VAL A 93 5.30 -1.56 -8.96
CA VAL A 93 4.71 -1.51 -7.61
C VAL A 93 5.80 -1.33 -6.58
N GLU A 94 5.61 -0.39 -5.65
CA GLU A 94 6.48 -0.16 -4.49
C GLU A 94 5.72 -0.44 -3.19
N TYR A 95 6.31 -1.21 -2.29
CA TYR A 95 5.68 -1.62 -1.03
C TYR A 95 6.21 -0.79 0.14
N THR A 96 5.65 0.41 0.30
CA THR A 96 6.13 1.47 1.22
C THR A 96 5.22 1.69 2.44
N GLY A 97 4.16 0.88 2.59
CA GLY A 97 3.10 1.08 3.58
C GLY A 97 1.95 1.94 3.05
N SER A 98 0.73 1.72 3.57
CA SER A 98 -0.50 2.36 3.06
C SER A 98 -0.44 3.89 3.12
N GLY A 99 0.03 4.45 4.24
CA GLY A 99 0.13 5.90 4.41
C GLY A 99 1.04 6.54 3.37
N ALA A 100 2.27 6.02 3.20
CA ALA A 100 3.23 6.53 2.22
C ALA A 100 2.73 6.38 0.78
N GLY A 101 2.03 5.27 0.45
CA GLY A 101 1.41 5.09 -0.85
C GLY A 101 0.32 6.13 -1.15
N LEU A 102 -0.55 6.40 -0.17
CA LEU A 102 -1.62 7.41 -0.31
C LEU A 102 -1.05 8.84 -0.36
N GLU A 103 0.00 9.14 0.38
CA GLU A 103 0.73 10.42 0.27
C GLU A 103 1.36 10.59 -1.12
N SER A 104 1.95 9.52 -1.68
CA SER A 104 2.53 9.51 -3.02
C SER A 104 1.45 9.72 -4.09
N LEU A 105 0.27 9.11 -3.92
CA LEU A 105 -0.89 9.32 -4.78
C LEU A 105 -1.35 10.78 -4.73
N ALA A 106 -1.54 11.35 -3.54
CA ALA A 106 -1.97 12.73 -3.36
C ALA A 106 -0.96 13.73 -3.97
N ALA A 107 0.33 13.45 -3.85
CA ALA A 107 1.40 14.23 -4.48
C ALA A 107 1.50 14.05 -6.00
N GLY A 108 0.80 13.09 -6.59
CA GLY A 108 0.86 12.77 -8.01
C GLY A 108 2.16 12.06 -8.43
N SER A 109 2.86 11.45 -7.49
CA SER A 109 4.09 10.69 -7.75
C SER A 109 3.81 9.26 -8.23
N VAL A 110 2.62 8.74 -7.95
CA VAL A 110 2.13 7.44 -8.45
C VAL A 110 0.71 7.58 -8.96
N ASP A 111 0.27 6.62 -9.78
CA ASP A 111 -1.06 6.60 -10.37
C ASP A 111 -2.08 5.97 -9.43
N ILE A 112 -1.67 4.96 -8.64
CA ILE A 112 -2.52 4.22 -7.71
C ILE A 112 -1.84 4.13 -6.35
N GLY A 113 -2.60 4.43 -5.29
CA GLY A 113 -2.20 4.24 -3.89
C GLY A 113 -2.83 2.97 -3.30
N ASN A 114 -2.01 1.99 -2.91
CA ASN A 114 -2.49 0.74 -2.34
C ASN A 114 -2.66 0.87 -0.83
N SER A 115 -3.86 0.59 -0.33
CA SER A 115 -4.17 0.65 1.11
C SER A 115 -4.83 -0.63 1.61
N SER A 116 -4.41 -1.08 2.76
CA SER A 116 -5.00 -2.23 3.45
C SER A 116 -5.91 -1.81 4.63
N ARG A 117 -6.56 -0.69 4.47
CA ARG A 117 -7.66 -0.13 5.27
C ARG A 117 -8.45 0.84 4.40
N SER A 118 -9.64 1.22 4.85
CA SER A 118 -10.35 2.34 4.23
C SER A 118 -9.55 3.63 4.29
N LEU A 119 -9.84 4.55 3.38
CA LEU A 119 -9.24 5.87 3.37
C LEU A 119 -9.71 6.67 4.58
N LYS A 120 -8.81 7.41 5.19
CA LYS A 120 -9.14 8.37 6.23
C LYS A 120 -9.80 9.61 5.63
N PRO A 121 -10.62 10.36 6.41
CA PRO A 121 -11.27 11.57 5.91
C PRO A 121 -10.28 12.56 5.27
N GLU A 122 -9.12 12.76 5.87
CA GLU A 122 -8.07 13.65 5.35
C GLU A 122 -7.49 13.18 4.00
N GLU A 123 -7.45 11.86 3.75
CA GLU A 123 -6.99 11.29 2.49
C GLU A 123 -8.04 11.47 1.38
N VAL A 124 -9.32 11.36 1.73
CA VAL A 124 -10.44 11.66 0.82
C VAL A 124 -10.47 13.16 0.49
N GLU A 125 -10.21 14.04 1.44
CA GLU A 125 -10.16 15.50 1.23
C GLU A 125 -9.05 15.91 0.23
N THR A 126 -8.00 15.10 0.04
CA THR A 126 -7.00 15.33 -1.00
C THR A 126 -7.48 15.00 -2.42
N GLY A 127 -8.69 14.48 -2.56
CA GLY A 127 -9.28 14.06 -3.85
C GLY A 127 -9.01 12.59 -4.18
N SER A 128 -8.53 11.80 -3.22
CA SER A 128 -8.39 10.36 -3.38
C SER A 128 -9.75 9.67 -3.32
N VAL A 129 -9.98 8.72 -4.23
CA VAL A 129 -11.20 7.90 -4.32
C VAL A 129 -10.87 6.46 -3.93
N GLU A 130 -11.70 5.89 -3.06
CA GLU A 130 -11.57 4.53 -2.59
C GLU A 130 -12.18 3.54 -3.58
N ASN A 131 -11.35 2.63 -4.12
CA ASN A 131 -11.80 1.50 -4.92
C ASN A 131 -11.48 0.21 -4.16
N VAL A 132 -12.49 -0.42 -3.58
CA VAL A 132 -12.31 -1.70 -2.87
C VAL A 132 -12.15 -2.82 -3.89
N VAL A 133 -11.01 -3.50 -3.85
CA VAL A 133 -10.65 -4.57 -4.81
C VAL A 133 -10.73 -5.96 -4.19
N ALA A 134 -10.62 -6.08 -2.87
CA ALA A 134 -10.76 -7.33 -2.15
C ALA A 134 -11.11 -7.09 -0.67
N ILE A 135 -11.54 -8.17 0.02
CA ILE A 135 -11.64 -8.20 1.48
C ILE A 135 -10.58 -9.16 1.99
N ASP A 136 -9.81 -8.73 2.97
CA ASP A 136 -8.75 -9.51 3.62
C ASP A 136 -9.03 -9.69 5.11
N GLY A 137 -8.49 -10.77 5.68
CA GLY A 137 -8.48 -11.00 7.12
C GLY A 137 -7.14 -10.65 7.74
N ILE A 138 -7.16 -9.99 8.88
CA ILE A 138 -5.97 -9.79 9.71
C ILE A 138 -5.85 -10.99 10.66
N ALA A 139 -4.96 -11.92 10.34
CA ALA A 139 -4.70 -13.07 11.19
C ALA A 139 -3.84 -12.67 12.40
N VAL A 140 -4.27 -13.04 13.58
CA VAL A 140 -3.45 -12.99 14.81
C VAL A 140 -2.56 -14.22 14.83
N ILE A 141 -1.26 -14.01 14.95
CA ILE A 141 -0.23 -15.06 14.89
C ILE A 141 0.63 -15.07 16.14
N THR A 142 1.06 -16.26 16.56
CA THR A 142 2.02 -16.46 17.64
C THR A 142 3.17 -17.34 17.18
N ASP A 143 4.24 -17.37 17.95
CA ASP A 143 5.28 -18.37 17.72
C ASP A 143 4.71 -19.80 17.73
N LYS A 144 5.38 -20.72 17.05
CA LYS A 144 4.87 -22.08 16.81
C LYS A 144 4.65 -22.88 18.10
N GLU A 145 5.43 -22.59 19.15
CA GLU A 145 5.42 -23.30 20.42
C GLU A 145 4.36 -22.78 21.39
N ASN A 146 3.65 -21.71 21.04
CA ASN A 146 2.57 -21.17 21.86
C ASN A 146 1.40 -22.16 21.95
N THR A 147 0.89 -22.35 23.16
CA THR A 147 -0.18 -23.30 23.43
C THR A 147 -1.57 -22.69 23.46
N VAL A 148 -1.68 -21.36 23.48
CA VAL A 148 -2.94 -20.62 23.39
C VAL A 148 -3.39 -20.59 21.94
N LYS A 149 -4.58 -21.15 21.65
CA LYS A 149 -5.10 -21.28 20.29
C LYS A 149 -6.35 -20.44 20.02
N ASP A 150 -6.91 -19.86 21.07
CA ASP A 150 -8.08 -18.98 20.99
C ASP A 150 -7.94 -17.86 22.01
N LEU A 151 -8.29 -16.65 21.61
CA LEU A 151 -8.33 -15.46 22.44
C LEU A 151 -9.69 -14.79 22.31
N THR A 152 -10.18 -14.23 23.41
CA THR A 152 -11.28 -13.27 23.27
C THR A 152 -10.77 -11.95 22.72
N ALA A 153 -11.61 -11.19 22.03
CA ALA A 153 -11.26 -9.85 21.58
C ALA A 153 -10.82 -8.94 22.76
N GLU A 154 -11.43 -9.12 23.93
CA GLU A 154 -11.06 -8.38 25.15
C GLU A 154 -9.64 -8.74 25.62
N ASP A 155 -9.28 -10.04 25.66
CA ASP A 155 -7.95 -10.47 26.06
C ASP A 155 -6.90 -10.02 25.06
N LEU A 156 -7.20 -10.10 23.75
CA LEU A 156 -6.33 -9.58 22.69
C LEU A 156 -6.08 -8.07 22.88
N ALA A 157 -7.13 -7.29 23.12
CA ALA A 157 -6.98 -5.85 23.39
C ALA A 157 -6.13 -5.57 24.62
N LYS A 158 -6.30 -6.36 25.71
CA LYS A 158 -5.48 -6.24 26.93
C LYS A 158 -4.02 -6.58 26.71
N ILE A 159 -3.73 -7.61 25.89
CA ILE A 159 -2.35 -7.94 25.49
C ILE A 159 -1.72 -6.73 24.79
N TYR A 160 -2.39 -6.18 23.77
CA TYR A 160 -1.85 -5.05 23.02
C TYR A 160 -1.74 -3.77 23.85
N LYS A 161 -2.57 -3.57 24.86
CA LYS A 161 -2.43 -2.47 25.83
C LYS A 161 -1.36 -2.72 26.91
N GLY A 162 -0.76 -3.92 26.95
CA GLY A 162 0.23 -4.28 27.98
C GLY A 162 -0.39 -4.56 29.35
N GLU A 163 -1.67 -4.83 29.42
CA GLU A 163 -2.40 -5.18 30.66
C GLU A 163 -2.24 -6.67 30.98
N ILE A 164 -2.15 -7.53 29.97
CA ILE A 164 -1.78 -8.95 30.07
C ILE A 164 -0.38 -9.09 29.45
N THR A 165 0.58 -9.54 30.23
CA THR A 165 2.00 -9.58 29.86
C THR A 165 2.64 -10.96 29.90
N ASN A 166 1.89 -11.97 30.34
CA ASN A 166 2.38 -13.35 30.42
C ASN A 166 1.29 -14.32 29.94
N TRP A 167 1.69 -15.28 29.12
CA TRP A 167 0.77 -16.29 28.56
C TRP A 167 0.09 -17.16 29.64
N SER A 168 0.70 -17.31 30.82
CA SER A 168 0.10 -18.05 31.94
C SER A 168 -1.22 -17.43 32.46
N GLU A 169 -1.40 -16.13 32.27
CA GLU A 169 -2.67 -15.45 32.58
C GLU A 169 -3.83 -15.93 31.70
N LEU A 170 -3.49 -16.49 30.53
CA LEU A 170 -4.42 -17.04 29.53
C LEU A 170 -4.33 -18.56 29.42
N LYS A 171 -3.89 -19.23 30.47
CA LYS A 171 -3.71 -20.69 30.55
C LYS A 171 -2.65 -21.25 29.59
N GLY A 172 -1.78 -20.41 29.08
CA GLY A 172 -0.61 -20.78 28.32
C GLY A 172 0.59 -21.14 29.20
N LYS A 173 1.76 -21.20 28.59
CA LYS A 173 3.04 -21.39 29.29
C LYS A 173 3.34 -20.18 30.20
N ASP A 174 4.15 -20.37 31.24
CA ASP A 174 4.73 -19.25 32.01
C ASP A 174 5.85 -18.63 31.18
N GLU A 175 5.47 -17.72 30.30
CA GLU A 175 6.32 -17.07 29.31
C GLU A 175 5.80 -15.65 29.04
N ALA A 176 6.72 -14.68 29.01
CA ALA A 176 6.38 -13.29 28.76
C ALA A 176 5.84 -13.10 27.33
N ILE A 177 4.80 -12.28 27.19
CA ILE A 177 4.25 -11.93 25.88
C ILE A 177 5.13 -10.85 25.23
N VAL A 178 5.56 -11.08 24.00
CA VAL A 178 6.33 -10.12 23.18
C VAL A 178 5.42 -9.61 22.06
N VAL A 179 4.91 -8.40 22.19
CA VAL A 179 3.96 -7.82 21.23
C VAL A 179 4.72 -7.23 20.05
N ILE A 180 4.53 -7.80 18.86
CA ILE A 180 5.12 -7.37 17.61
C ILE A 180 4.04 -6.66 16.78
N GLY A 181 4.32 -5.43 16.36
CA GLY A 181 3.43 -4.65 15.53
C GLY A 181 4.07 -4.08 14.28
N ARG A 182 3.35 -3.19 13.65
CA ARG A 182 3.75 -2.48 12.45
C ARG A 182 4.02 -1.01 12.77
N GLU A 183 4.79 -0.34 11.91
CA GLU A 183 5.01 1.10 11.95
C GLU A 183 3.69 1.90 11.78
N ALA A 184 3.70 3.16 12.19
CA ALA A 184 2.49 4.01 12.23
C ALA A 184 1.84 4.24 10.84
N GLY A 185 2.62 4.16 9.75
CA GLY A 185 2.12 4.29 8.36
C GLY A 185 1.43 3.05 7.81
N SER A 186 1.46 1.92 8.55
CA SER A 186 0.86 0.66 8.13
C SER A 186 -0.66 0.70 8.13
N GLY A 187 -1.28 0.37 6.99
CA GLY A 187 -2.72 0.18 6.92
C GLY A 187 -3.20 -1.01 7.74
N THR A 188 -2.39 -2.08 7.84
CA THR A 188 -2.71 -3.24 8.68
C THR A 188 -2.77 -2.87 10.15
N ARG A 189 -1.82 -2.05 10.63
CA ARG A 189 -1.86 -1.50 11.99
C ARG A 189 -3.11 -0.66 12.20
N GLY A 190 -3.38 0.30 11.29
CA GLY A 190 -4.55 1.16 11.42
C GLY A 190 -5.85 0.37 11.49
N ALA A 191 -6.06 -0.60 10.57
CA ALA A 191 -7.25 -1.45 10.60
C ALA A 191 -7.34 -2.33 11.86
N PHE A 192 -6.22 -2.92 12.30
CA PHE A 192 -6.18 -3.73 13.52
C PHE A 192 -6.54 -2.90 14.76
N GLU A 193 -5.89 -1.75 14.94
CA GLU A 193 -6.11 -0.88 16.10
C GLU A 193 -7.55 -0.33 16.13
N GLU A 194 -8.10 0.07 14.98
CA GLU A 194 -9.49 0.53 14.85
C GLU A 194 -10.48 -0.59 15.20
N LEU A 195 -10.36 -1.77 14.58
CA LEU A 195 -11.26 -2.91 14.83
C LEU A 195 -11.20 -3.41 16.27
N MET A 196 -10.02 -3.35 16.88
CA MET A 196 -9.80 -3.74 18.28
C MET A 196 -10.08 -2.62 19.28
N GLN A 197 -10.34 -1.39 18.82
CA GLN A 197 -10.53 -0.19 19.65
C GLN A 197 -9.34 0.06 20.60
N VAL A 198 -8.14 0.00 20.05
CA VAL A 198 -6.87 0.17 20.79
C VAL A 198 -5.96 1.23 20.16
N GLU A 199 -6.54 2.15 19.35
CA GLU A 199 -5.78 3.23 18.73
C GLU A 199 -4.99 4.01 19.78
N ASP A 200 -3.74 4.33 19.47
CA ASP A 200 -2.82 5.06 20.33
C ASP A 200 -2.55 4.43 21.73
N ALA A 201 -3.07 3.21 21.97
CA ALA A 201 -2.95 2.53 23.26
C ALA A 201 -2.04 1.30 23.24
N CYS A 202 -1.52 0.92 22.08
CA CYS A 202 -0.73 -0.30 21.93
C CYS A 202 0.68 -0.17 22.51
N ALA A 203 1.08 -1.17 23.31
CA ALA A 203 2.40 -1.29 23.91
C ALA A 203 3.28 -2.28 23.11
N TYR A 204 3.68 -1.90 21.91
CA TYR A 204 4.54 -2.74 21.07
C TYR A 204 5.95 -2.88 21.65
N ALA A 205 6.45 -4.11 21.74
CA ALA A 205 7.85 -4.38 22.03
C ALA A 205 8.75 -4.08 20.83
N GLN A 206 8.22 -4.30 19.62
CA GLN A 206 8.86 -3.93 18.35
C GLN A 206 7.82 -3.50 17.31
N GLU A 207 8.18 -2.51 16.51
CA GLU A 207 7.44 -2.07 15.35
C GLU A 207 8.28 -2.35 14.09
N LEU A 208 7.67 -2.96 13.07
CA LEU A 208 8.34 -3.40 11.85
C LEU A 208 7.66 -2.79 10.61
N ASP A 209 8.44 -2.59 9.57
CA ASP A 209 8.04 -1.85 8.37
C ASP A 209 7.28 -2.69 7.33
N THR A 210 7.35 -4.03 7.38
CA THR A 210 6.68 -4.89 6.41
C THR A 210 5.90 -6.04 7.06
N THR A 211 4.90 -6.54 6.34
CA THR A 211 4.11 -7.71 6.75
C THR A 211 4.97 -8.96 6.91
N GLY A 212 5.89 -9.20 5.97
CA GLY A 212 6.82 -10.32 6.03
C GLY A 212 7.80 -10.23 7.20
N ALA A 213 8.24 -9.02 7.58
CA ALA A 213 9.10 -8.83 8.73
C ALA A 213 8.39 -9.18 10.05
N VAL A 214 7.09 -8.86 10.19
CA VAL A 214 6.30 -9.27 11.35
C VAL A 214 6.21 -10.80 11.42
N LEU A 215 5.86 -11.46 10.32
CA LEU A 215 5.77 -12.92 10.24
C LEU A 215 7.09 -13.57 10.71
N ALA A 216 8.20 -13.18 10.10
CA ALA A 216 9.53 -13.71 10.42
C ALA A 216 9.94 -13.44 11.88
N LYS A 217 9.59 -12.26 12.41
CA LYS A 217 9.91 -11.90 13.79
C LYS A 217 9.11 -12.72 14.79
N VAL A 218 7.81 -12.91 14.57
CA VAL A 218 6.96 -13.76 15.41
C VAL A 218 7.46 -15.21 15.37
N ALA A 219 7.76 -15.73 14.18
CA ALA A 219 8.28 -17.09 14.01
C ALA A 219 9.58 -17.35 14.79
N SER A 220 10.43 -16.34 14.96
CA SER A 220 11.76 -16.46 15.58
C SER A 220 11.83 -16.00 17.03
N THR A 221 10.73 -15.52 17.63
CA THR A 221 10.73 -14.95 18.97
C THR A 221 9.80 -15.76 19.90
N PRO A 222 10.33 -16.51 20.88
CA PRO A 222 9.51 -17.19 21.87
C PRO A 222 8.57 -16.21 22.60
N GLY A 223 7.33 -16.65 22.82
CA GLY A 223 6.29 -15.84 23.45
C GLY A 223 5.74 -14.68 22.59
N ALA A 224 6.15 -14.56 21.32
CA ALA A 224 5.68 -13.49 20.47
C ALA A 224 4.21 -13.65 20.06
N ILE A 225 3.54 -12.50 19.93
CA ILE A 225 2.26 -12.32 19.26
C ILE A 225 2.38 -11.17 18.27
N GLY A 226 1.73 -11.31 17.12
CA GLY A 226 1.66 -10.29 16.08
C GLY A 226 0.41 -10.42 15.24
N TYR A 227 0.29 -9.57 14.24
CA TYR A 227 -0.80 -9.63 13.25
C TYR A 227 -0.27 -9.40 11.85
N VAL A 228 -0.81 -10.16 10.91
CA VAL A 228 -0.44 -10.09 9.47
C VAL A 228 -1.70 -10.27 8.61
N SER A 229 -1.60 -9.97 7.32
CA SER A 229 -2.61 -10.39 6.34
C SER A 229 -2.68 -11.92 6.29
N LEU A 230 -3.89 -12.47 6.16
CA LEU A 230 -4.12 -13.91 6.16
C LEU A 230 -3.34 -14.63 5.06
N ASP A 231 -3.18 -13.99 3.91
CA ASP A 231 -2.53 -14.55 2.72
C ASP A 231 -1.04 -14.89 2.91
N VAL A 232 -0.37 -14.27 3.91
CA VAL A 232 1.06 -14.53 4.19
C VAL A 232 1.28 -15.56 5.29
N VAL A 233 0.23 -15.99 5.98
CA VAL A 233 0.36 -16.98 7.07
C VAL A 233 0.86 -18.31 6.51
N ASP A 234 1.91 -18.84 7.12
CA ASP A 234 2.53 -20.12 6.76
C ASP A 234 2.73 -21.03 7.98
N ASP A 235 3.42 -22.14 7.79
CA ASP A 235 3.64 -23.15 8.82
C ASP A 235 4.75 -22.80 9.83
N THR A 236 5.38 -21.63 9.71
CA THR A 236 6.40 -21.15 10.67
C THR A 236 5.79 -20.54 11.93
N VAL A 237 4.52 -20.15 11.88
CA VAL A 237 3.76 -19.56 12.99
C VAL A 237 2.51 -20.36 13.31
N SER A 238 1.85 -20.03 14.39
CA SER A 238 0.51 -20.52 14.72
C SER A 238 -0.51 -19.39 14.59
N SER A 239 -1.59 -19.61 13.84
CA SER A 239 -2.77 -18.73 13.87
C SER A 239 -3.57 -18.97 15.14
N VAL A 240 -4.12 -17.91 15.69
CA VAL A 240 -4.95 -17.92 16.90
C VAL A 240 -6.37 -17.53 16.51
N ALA A 241 -7.35 -18.35 16.90
CA ALA A 241 -8.77 -18.02 16.74
C ALA A 241 -9.14 -16.78 17.58
N LEU A 242 -10.13 -16.04 17.15
CA LEU A 242 -10.65 -14.89 17.87
C LEU A 242 -12.14 -15.11 18.21
N ASN A 243 -12.46 -15.16 19.51
CA ASN A 243 -13.79 -15.49 20.00
C ASN A 243 -14.30 -16.87 19.49
N GLY A 244 -13.41 -17.84 19.33
CA GLY A 244 -13.71 -19.16 18.78
C GLY A 244 -13.86 -19.21 17.26
N VAL A 245 -13.55 -18.13 16.54
CA VAL A 245 -13.62 -18.05 15.07
C VAL A 245 -12.22 -18.00 14.49
N ASP A 246 -11.89 -18.96 13.64
CA ASP A 246 -10.59 -18.99 12.94
C ASP A 246 -10.52 -17.96 11.81
N ALA A 247 -9.34 -17.42 11.59
CA ALA A 247 -9.05 -16.57 10.43
C ALA A 247 -8.98 -17.44 9.17
N THR A 248 -10.12 -17.62 8.49
CA THR A 248 -10.24 -18.38 7.25
C THR A 248 -11.01 -17.58 6.22
N GLU A 249 -10.77 -17.87 4.95
CA GLU A 249 -11.52 -17.24 3.85
C GLU A 249 -13.03 -17.43 4.03
N GLU A 250 -13.48 -18.61 4.45
CA GLU A 250 -14.90 -18.91 4.68
C GLU A 250 -15.50 -17.99 5.75
N ASN A 251 -14.83 -17.85 6.90
CA ASN A 251 -15.31 -17.02 8.01
C ASN A 251 -15.25 -15.51 7.69
N ILE A 252 -14.28 -15.10 6.88
CA ILE A 252 -14.16 -13.72 6.40
C ILE A 252 -15.31 -13.39 5.43
N LEU A 253 -15.57 -14.25 4.46
CA LEU A 253 -16.65 -14.08 3.48
C LEU A 253 -18.05 -14.15 4.14
N ALA A 254 -18.20 -14.97 5.19
CA ALA A 254 -19.43 -15.05 5.98
C ALA A 254 -19.64 -13.80 6.87
N GLY A 255 -18.59 -13.01 7.11
CA GLY A 255 -18.62 -11.87 8.05
C GLY A 255 -18.54 -12.28 9.53
N ASP A 256 -18.16 -13.51 9.80
CA ASP A 256 -18.06 -14.06 11.16
C ASP A 256 -16.73 -13.71 11.83
N TYR A 257 -15.65 -13.50 11.05
CA TYR A 257 -14.35 -13.13 11.56
C TYR A 257 -14.22 -11.62 11.80
N LEU A 258 -13.95 -11.23 13.04
CA LEU A 258 -13.96 -9.83 13.50
C LEU A 258 -12.94 -8.94 12.74
N LEU A 259 -11.74 -9.45 12.50
CA LEU A 259 -10.64 -8.68 11.94
C LEU A 259 -10.61 -8.75 10.41
N SER A 260 -11.73 -8.39 9.77
CA SER A 260 -11.85 -8.27 8.32
C SER A 260 -11.75 -6.82 7.88
N ARG A 261 -11.10 -6.57 6.74
CA ARG A 261 -10.83 -5.22 6.25
C ARG A 261 -10.82 -5.15 4.73
N PRO A 262 -11.04 -3.99 4.12
CA PRO A 262 -10.88 -3.84 2.68
C PRO A 262 -9.39 -3.75 2.26
N PHE A 263 -9.09 -4.29 1.07
CA PHE A 263 -7.97 -3.88 0.26
C PHE A 263 -8.44 -2.87 -0.77
N VAL A 264 -7.76 -1.76 -0.84
CA VAL A 264 -8.14 -0.58 -1.63
C VAL A 264 -7.02 -0.23 -2.60
N MET A 265 -7.39 0.00 -3.85
CA MET A 265 -6.58 0.68 -4.84
C MET A 265 -7.16 2.09 -5.03
N ALA A 266 -6.57 3.07 -4.36
CA ALA A 266 -7.02 4.45 -4.41
C ALA A 266 -6.53 5.14 -5.68
N THR A 267 -7.39 5.99 -6.28
CA THR A 267 -7.08 6.79 -7.47
C THR A 267 -7.30 8.27 -7.19
N ARG A 268 -6.73 9.15 -8.02
CA ARG A 268 -7.06 10.59 -8.01
C ARG A 268 -8.27 10.83 -8.90
N GLY A 269 -9.43 11.06 -8.25
CA GLY A 269 -10.72 11.18 -8.94
C GLY A 269 -11.31 9.80 -9.31
N GLU A 270 -12.54 9.86 -9.79
CA GLU A 270 -13.31 8.68 -10.19
C GLU A 270 -12.66 7.97 -11.40
N ILE A 271 -12.72 6.66 -11.39
CA ILE A 271 -12.36 5.85 -12.56
C ILE A 271 -13.40 6.11 -13.64
N SER A 272 -12.99 6.63 -14.78
CA SER A 272 -13.87 6.81 -15.93
C SER A 272 -13.93 5.54 -16.77
N GLU A 273 -15.03 5.36 -17.53
CA GLU A 273 -15.18 4.26 -18.50
C GLU A 273 -14.03 4.17 -19.53
N GLN A 274 -13.22 5.23 -19.65
CA GLN A 274 -12.03 5.26 -20.51
C GLN A 274 -10.77 4.69 -19.82
N ASN A 275 -10.83 4.48 -18.51
CA ASN A 275 -9.74 4.01 -17.68
C ASN A 275 -10.04 2.65 -17.03
N GLU A 276 -11.20 2.04 -17.34
CA GLU A 276 -11.58 0.69 -16.89
C GLU A 276 -10.81 -0.43 -17.61
#